data_43a325099626f81d166148f1b3e966fd
#
_entry.id   43a325099626f81d166148f1b3e966fd
#
_cell.length_a   1.000
_cell.length_b   1.000
_cell.length_c   1.000
_cell.angle_alpha   90.00
_cell.angle_beta   90.00
_cell.angle_gamma   90.00
#
_symmetry.space_group_name_H-M   'P 1'
#
loop_
_entity.id
_entity.type
_entity.pdbx_description
1 polymer ?
#
loop_
_entity_poly.entity_id
_entity_poly.type
_entity_poly.pdbx_seq_one_letter_code
_entity_poly.pdbx_strand_id
1 'polypeptide(L)'
;MKILLTGITGLVGASVVTEMLRKHPDFKIVAVIRAGRTQTAQQRVEDAIRDQCEFDGTPEAFDAIMSSISVIAGDVTQLPFDEIAKYAPFDAMFHCAADVNLGKDPEGKTYATNLNGTKQALEAVKRFNIPLLHYVSTAYVAGTSVGRVMEDDMPAKGFINSYERSKFDAEKLVRECGVPHTIYRPSIIVGRLTDGKLRKPLAFYRILEFLGRVKKNRCMKAGINPAAPLPMTIRLQSPTSDKIYFVPIDYVQKAISTLFFKPVCGKTYHITGDSPVSTQMISEAVSSTLKADNLCVMDKVDDPTPDELLITKMIGDLMPYFTTQIIFDQTNVRADLGDEALDWKLDVDFLKMMNYAYYKQENPDVVADI
;
A
#
# COMPACT_ATOMS: atom_id res chain seq x y z
N MET A 1 -5.85 -14.46 22.24
CA MET A 1 -6.21 -14.67 20.83
C MET A 1 -4.96 -15.06 20.06
N LYS A 2 -5.04 -16.10 19.21
CA LYS A 2 -3.92 -16.58 18.38
C LYS A 2 -4.35 -16.64 16.92
N ILE A 3 -3.58 -16.01 16.01
CA ILE A 3 -3.91 -15.96 14.59
C ILE A 3 -2.87 -16.63 13.71
N LEU A 4 -3.32 -17.13 12.56
CA LEU A 4 -2.47 -17.49 11.43
C LEU A 4 -2.35 -16.28 10.50
N LEU A 5 -1.12 -15.89 10.14
CA LEU A 5 -0.84 -14.68 9.38
C LEU A 5 0.00 -14.96 8.14
N THR A 6 -0.33 -14.33 7.03
CA THR A 6 0.54 -14.23 5.86
C THR A 6 0.81 -12.75 5.53
N GLY A 7 2.03 -12.45 5.07
CA GLY A 7 2.36 -11.09 4.61
C GLY A 7 2.95 -10.16 5.68
N ILE A 8 3.44 -10.68 6.81
CA ILE A 8 4.00 -9.89 7.92
C ILE A 8 5.16 -8.97 7.50
N THR A 9 5.95 -9.33 6.50
CA THR A 9 7.09 -8.52 6.04
C THR A 9 6.70 -7.41 5.07
N GLY A 10 5.42 -7.34 4.67
CA GLY A 10 4.88 -6.28 3.84
C GLY A 10 4.73 -4.95 4.58
N LEU A 11 4.45 -3.88 3.83
CA LEU A 11 4.21 -2.55 4.42
C LEU A 11 3.03 -2.59 5.41
N VAL A 12 1.87 -3.05 4.97
CA VAL A 12 0.65 -3.13 5.80
C VAL A 12 0.80 -4.17 6.90
N GLY A 13 1.33 -5.38 6.56
CA GLY A 13 1.43 -6.48 7.54
C GLY A 13 2.30 -6.12 8.75
N ALA A 14 3.51 -5.59 8.54
CA ALA A 14 4.37 -5.19 9.65
C ALA A 14 3.76 -4.04 10.45
N SER A 15 3.24 -3.02 9.77
CA SER A 15 2.66 -1.84 10.41
C SER A 15 1.45 -2.21 11.30
N VAL A 16 0.52 -3.00 10.78
CA VAL A 16 -0.67 -3.42 11.53
C VAL A 16 -0.32 -4.35 12.69
N VAL A 17 0.59 -5.31 12.46
CA VAL A 17 1.00 -6.29 13.48
C VAL A 17 1.71 -5.63 14.67
N THR A 18 2.64 -4.72 14.42
CA THR A 18 3.33 -4.00 15.50
C THR A 18 2.34 -3.20 16.35
N GLU A 19 1.38 -2.52 15.72
CA GLU A 19 0.35 -1.77 16.42
C GLU A 19 -0.57 -2.68 17.26
N MET A 20 -0.99 -3.83 16.68
CA MET A 20 -1.81 -4.81 17.40
C MET A 20 -1.10 -5.37 18.63
N LEU A 21 0.17 -5.76 18.51
CA LEU A 21 0.94 -6.36 19.59
C LEU A 21 1.33 -5.35 20.67
N ARG A 22 1.53 -4.08 20.32
CA ARG A 22 1.71 -3.01 21.33
C ARG A 22 0.46 -2.79 22.18
N LYS A 23 -0.72 -2.85 21.56
CA LYS A 23 -2.01 -2.65 22.25
C LYS A 23 -2.50 -3.89 22.99
N HIS A 24 -2.15 -5.07 22.50
CA HIS A 24 -2.63 -6.36 22.97
C HIS A 24 -1.46 -7.34 23.14
N PRO A 25 -0.65 -7.24 24.22
CA PRO A 25 0.56 -8.06 24.38
C PRO A 25 0.28 -9.57 24.52
N ASP A 26 -0.93 -9.97 24.93
CA ASP A 26 -1.37 -11.37 25.00
C ASP A 26 -1.75 -11.97 23.65
N PHE A 27 -1.74 -11.15 22.58
CA PHE A 27 -2.04 -11.58 21.24
C PHE A 27 -0.88 -12.39 20.68
N LYS A 28 -1.16 -13.55 20.05
CA LYS A 28 -0.13 -14.43 19.49
C LYS A 28 -0.31 -14.59 17.98
N ILE A 29 0.80 -14.59 17.27
CA ILE A 29 0.83 -14.66 15.82
C ILE A 29 1.68 -15.84 15.38
N VAL A 30 1.15 -16.65 14.46
CA VAL A 30 1.91 -17.64 13.69
C VAL A 30 2.01 -17.13 12.26
N ALA A 31 3.20 -16.67 11.87
CA ALA A 31 3.43 -16.05 10.59
C ALA A 31 4.07 -17.03 9.60
N VAL A 32 3.45 -17.22 8.44
CA VAL A 32 4.06 -17.99 7.34
C VAL A 32 4.75 -17.02 6.39
N ILE A 33 6.05 -17.22 6.19
CA ILE A 33 6.88 -16.37 5.36
C ILE A 33 7.89 -17.17 4.53
N ARG A 34 8.06 -16.81 3.27
CA ARG A 34 9.05 -17.40 2.39
C ARG A 34 10.46 -16.99 2.81
N ALA A 35 11.42 -17.92 2.88
CA ALA A 35 12.81 -17.60 3.02
C ALA A 35 13.31 -16.75 1.82
N GLY A 36 14.26 -15.88 2.06
CA GLY A 36 14.96 -15.12 1.03
C GLY A 36 16.07 -15.94 0.37
N ARG A 37 16.81 -15.33 -0.55
CA ARG A 37 18.01 -15.95 -1.15
C ARG A 37 19.15 -16.07 -0.15
N THR A 38 19.28 -15.09 0.75
CA THR A 38 20.37 -14.96 1.71
C THR A 38 19.91 -14.91 3.17
N GLN A 39 18.59 -14.91 3.40
CA GLN A 39 18.00 -14.76 4.73
C GLN A 39 16.99 -15.87 4.99
N THR A 40 16.97 -16.37 6.22
CA THR A 40 15.94 -17.29 6.68
C THR A 40 14.58 -16.58 6.83
N ALA A 41 13.51 -17.33 6.93
CA ALA A 41 12.17 -16.77 7.21
C ALA A 41 12.17 -15.97 8.53
N GLN A 42 12.85 -16.49 9.56
CA GLN A 42 12.98 -15.85 10.88
C GLN A 42 13.68 -14.49 10.76
N GLN A 43 14.86 -14.43 10.13
CA GLN A 43 15.60 -13.19 9.92
C GLN A 43 14.78 -12.13 9.16
N ARG A 44 14.03 -12.55 8.14
CA ARG A 44 13.17 -11.63 7.39
C ARG A 44 12.05 -11.02 8.22
N VAL A 45 11.49 -11.77 9.16
CA VAL A 45 10.48 -11.24 10.09
C VAL A 45 11.14 -10.32 11.11
N GLU A 46 12.27 -10.72 11.69
CA GLU A 46 13.02 -9.88 12.63
C GLU A 46 13.41 -8.54 12.03
N ASP A 47 13.97 -8.53 10.81
CA ASP A 47 14.33 -7.29 10.12
C ASP A 47 13.08 -6.43 9.87
N ALA A 48 11.99 -7.02 9.37
CA ALA A 48 10.78 -6.26 9.07
C ALA A 48 10.12 -5.64 10.32
N ILE A 49 10.14 -6.35 11.45
CA ILE A 49 9.59 -5.85 12.72
C ILE A 49 10.54 -4.83 13.36
N ARG A 50 11.84 -5.05 13.29
CA ARG A 50 12.84 -4.07 13.75
C ARG A 50 12.73 -2.75 12.99
N ASP A 51 12.75 -2.80 11.67
CA ASP A 51 12.56 -1.63 10.80
C ASP A 51 11.25 -0.91 11.11
N GLN A 52 10.18 -1.66 11.43
CA GLN A 52 8.88 -1.06 11.77
C GLN A 52 8.90 -0.40 13.14
N CYS A 53 9.51 -1.03 14.14
CA CYS A 53 9.65 -0.44 15.48
C CYS A 53 10.51 0.84 15.44
N GLU A 54 11.60 0.83 14.68
CA GLU A 54 12.45 2.02 14.46
C GLU A 54 11.65 3.13 13.75
N PHE A 55 10.91 2.75 12.70
CA PHE A 55 10.04 3.68 11.97
C PHE A 55 8.96 4.29 12.87
N ASP A 56 8.36 3.50 13.76
CA ASP A 56 7.32 3.95 14.70
C ASP A 56 7.91 4.74 15.91
N GLY A 57 9.23 4.79 16.04
CA GLY A 57 9.91 5.44 17.17
C GLY A 57 9.79 4.65 18.49
N THR A 58 9.61 3.34 18.39
CA THR A 58 9.46 2.41 19.53
C THR A 58 10.42 1.22 19.43
N PRO A 59 11.75 1.44 19.24
CA PRO A 59 12.72 0.34 19.05
C PRO A 59 12.77 -0.60 20.27
N GLU A 60 12.47 -0.11 21.46
CA GLU A 60 12.41 -0.88 22.71
C GLU A 60 11.27 -1.93 22.73
N ALA A 61 10.25 -1.77 21.88
CA ALA A 61 9.13 -2.72 21.79
C ALA A 61 9.49 -4.00 21.01
N PHE A 62 10.62 -4.03 20.31
CA PHE A 62 11.00 -5.11 19.41
C PHE A 62 10.98 -6.49 20.06
N ASP A 63 11.67 -6.67 21.18
CA ASP A 63 11.79 -7.98 21.85
C ASP A 63 10.45 -8.49 22.35
N ALA A 64 9.63 -7.60 22.93
CA ALA A 64 8.28 -7.94 23.39
C ALA A 64 7.38 -8.36 22.22
N ILE A 65 7.42 -7.64 21.10
CA ILE A 65 6.68 -7.97 19.88
C ILE A 65 7.14 -9.33 19.32
N MET A 66 8.45 -9.53 19.17
CA MET A 66 8.99 -10.78 18.62
C MET A 66 8.68 -11.99 19.50
N SER A 67 8.60 -11.84 20.84
CA SER A 67 8.19 -12.92 21.75
C SER A 67 6.76 -13.43 21.52
N SER A 68 5.95 -12.66 20.82
CA SER A 68 4.57 -13.00 20.47
C SER A 68 4.39 -13.56 19.06
N ILE A 69 5.48 -13.67 18.29
CA ILE A 69 5.47 -14.12 16.90
C ILE A 69 6.21 -15.45 16.75
N SER A 70 5.52 -16.49 16.28
CA SER A 70 6.14 -17.73 15.82
C SER A 70 6.25 -17.69 14.29
N VAL A 71 7.39 -18.07 13.74
CA VAL A 71 7.66 -18.00 12.29
C VAL A 71 7.74 -19.40 11.71
N ILE A 72 7.01 -19.63 10.63
CA ILE A 72 7.05 -20.84 9.80
C ILE A 72 7.59 -20.48 8.42
N ALA A 73 8.62 -21.19 7.98
CA ALA A 73 9.12 -21.05 6.62
C ALA A 73 8.14 -21.70 5.62
N GLY A 74 7.64 -20.93 4.65
CA GLY A 74 6.71 -21.43 3.64
C GLY A 74 6.33 -20.38 2.60
N ASP A 75 5.92 -20.86 1.42
CA ASP A 75 5.39 -19.98 0.37
C ASP A 75 3.86 -19.88 0.49
N VAL A 76 3.33 -18.67 0.29
CA VAL A 76 1.88 -18.42 0.37
C VAL A 76 1.08 -19.21 -0.67
N THR A 77 1.70 -19.55 -1.81
CA THR A 77 1.07 -20.34 -2.87
C THR A 77 1.10 -21.86 -2.61
N GLN A 78 1.83 -22.28 -1.57
CA GLN A 78 1.94 -23.66 -1.12
C GLN A 78 2.20 -23.68 0.38
N LEU A 79 1.14 -23.48 1.18
CA LEU A 79 1.27 -23.41 2.63
C LEU A 79 1.74 -24.74 3.25
N PRO A 80 2.69 -24.70 4.19
CA PRO A 80 3.19 -25.90 4.87
C PRO A 80 2.21 -26.36 5.97
N PHE A 81 1.11 -26.98 5.58
CA PHE A 81 0.00 -27.32 6.48
C PHE A 81 0.42 -28.18 7.68
N ASP A 82 1.37 -29.10 7.50
CA ASP A 82 1.83 -29.97 8.59
C ASP A 82 2.62 -29.19 9.66
N GLU A 83 3.37 -28.16 9.25
CA GLU A 83 4.04 -27.27 10.19
C GLU A 83 3.02 -26.33 10.87
N ILE A 84 2.04 -25.82 10.12
CA ILE A 84 0.98 -24.97 10.67
C ILE A 84 0.14 -25.75 11.70
N ALA A 85 -0.12 -27.03 11.47
CA ALA A 85 -0.90 -27.89 12.37
C ALA A 85 -0.32 -27.96 13.79
N LYS A 86 0.99 -27.82 13.95
CA LYS A 86 1.67 -27.83 15.27
C LYS A 86 1.25 -26.65 16.17
N TYR A 87 0.67 -25.61 15.58
CA TYR A 87 0.26 -24.38 16.27
C TYR A 87 -1.25 -24.25 16.45
N ALA A 88 -2.04 -25.11 15.80
CA ALA A 88 -3.50 -25.08 15.94
C ALA A 88 -3.95 -25.30 17.41
N PRO A 89 -5.15 -24.87 17.83
CA PRO A 89 -6.14 -24.10 17.04
C PRO A 89 -5.80 -22.61 16.87
N PHE A 90 -6.46 -21.97 15.90
CA PHE A 90 -6.38 -20.54 15.63
C PHE A 90 -7.75 -19.89 15.81
N ASP A 91 -7.77 -18.65 16.33
CA ASP A 91 -8.99 -17.85 16.51
C ASP A 91 -9.39 -17.10 15.23
N ALA A 92 -8.39 -16.73 14.42
CA ALA A 92 -8.62 -16.08 13.11
C ALA A 92 -7.45 -16.32 12.16
N MET A 93 -7.70 -16.07 10.87
CA MET A 93 -6.66 -15.90 9.86
C MET A 93 -6.61 -14.45 9.40
N PHE A 94 -5.40 -13.88 9.29
CA PHE A 94 -5.16 -12.60 8.67
C PHE A 94 -4.34 -12.78 7.40
N HIS A 95 -4.99 -12.65 6.24
CA HIS A 95 -4.35 -12.81 4.95
C HIS A 95 -4.02 -11.44 4.33
N CYS A 96 -2.75 -11.04 4.43
CA CYS A 96 -2.23 -9.77 3.93
C CYS A 96 -1.16 -9.95 2.83
N ALA A 97 -0.73 -11.18 2.55
CA ALA A 97 0.27 -11.45 1.53
C ALA A 97 -0.28 -11.20 0.12
N ALA A 98 0.43 -10.40 -0.65
CA ALA A 98 0.16 -10.19 -2.07
C ALA A 98 1.43 -9.75 -2.80
N ASP A 99 1.50 -10.04 -4.10
CA ASP A 99 2.43 -9.41 -5.03
C ASP A 99 1.78 -8.16 -5.61
N VAL A 100 2.36 -6.98 -5.33
CA VAL A 100 1.86 -5.66 -5.74
C VAL A 100 2.64 -5.17 -6.95
N ASN A 101 2.47 -5.81 -8.09
CA ASN A 101 3.03 -5.35 -9.35
C ASN A 101 1.95 -4.66 -10.19
N LEU A 102 2.04 -3.33 -10.31
CA LEU A 102 1.11 -2.52 -11.11
C LEU A 102 1.50 -2.45 -12.60
N GLY A 103 2.68 -2.94 -12.95
CA GLY A 103 3.18 -2.99 -14.31
C GLY A 103 2.72 -4.22 -15.09
N LYS A 104 3.39 -4.46 -16.22
CA LYS A 104 3.12 -5.62 -17.08
C LYS A 104 3.41 -6.93 -16.35
N ASP A 105 2.56 -7.91 -16.57
CA ASP A 105 2.64 -9.26 -16.01
C ASP A 105 2.48 -10.32 -17.12
N PRO A 106 3.44 -10.38 -18.09
CA PRO A 106 3.30 -11.22 -19.27
C PRO A 106 3.28 -12.71 -18.95
N GLU A 107 3.86 -13.11 -17.84
CA GLU A 107 3.88 -14.51 -17.36
C GLU A 107 2.72 -14.83 -16.42
N GLY A 108 1.87 -13.85 -16.09
CA GLY A 108 0.76 -14.01 -15.15
C GLY A 108 1.18 -14.30 -13.71
N LYS A 109 2.43 -13.99 -13.35
CA LYS A 109 3.00 -14.30 -12.05
C LYS A 109 2.29 -13.60 -10.89
N THR A 110 2.02 -12.31 -11.04
CA THR A 110 1.29 -11.52 -10.04
C THR A 110 -0.11 -12.08 -9.83
N TYR A 111 -0.81 -12.35 -10.95
CA TYR A 111 -2.14 -12.95 -10.90
C TYR A 111 -2.13 -14.31 -10.20
N ALA A 112 -1.24 -15.22 -10.62
CA ALA A 112 -1.13 -16.55 -10.06
C ALA A 112 -0.75 -16.51 -8.55
N THR A 113 0.19 -15.68 -8.16
CA THR A 113 0.62 -15.55 -6.76
C THR A 113 -0.54 -15.10 -5.86
N ASN A 114 -1.28 -14.06 -6.27
CA ASN A 114 -2.36 -13.51 -5.45
C ASN A 114 -3.55 -14.44 -5.36
N LEU A 115 -3.97 -15.02 -6.49
CA LEU A 115 -5.11 -15.94 -6.51
C LEU A 115 -4.81 -17.25 -5.80
N ASN A 116 -3.67 -17.89 -6.08
CA ASN A 116 -3.29 -19.15 -5.46
C ASN A 116 -2.96 -18.98 -3.98
N GLY A 117 -2.32 -17.85 -3.60
CA GLY A 117 -2.10 -17.52 -2.20
C GLY A 117 -3.39 -17.41 -1.41
N THR A 118 -4.42 -16.77 -1.98
CA THR A 118 -5.73 -16.68 -1.35
C THR A 118 -6.43 -18.05 -1.29
N LYS A 119 -6.34 -18.89 -2.34
CA LYS A 119 -6.87 -20.27 -2.30
C LYS A 119 -6.23 -21.09 -1.17
N GLN A 120 -4.91 -21.00 -1.00
CA GLN A 120 -4.19 -21.67 0.08
C GLN A 120 -4.60 -21.14 1.47
N ALA A 121 -4.82 -19.83 1.60
CA ALA A 121 -5.34 -19.23 2.83
C ALA A 121 -6.74 -19.79 3.17
N LEU A 122 -7.62 -19.87 2.20
CA LEU A 122 -8.96 -20.46 2.38
C LEU A 122 -8.91 -21.95 2.71
N GLU A 123 -7.98 -22.70 2.12
CA GLU A 123 -7.74 -24.10 2.49
C GLU A 123 -7.25 -24.23 3.93
N ALA A 124 -6.36 -23.32 4.41
CA ALA A 124 -5.95 -23.28 5.81
C ALA A 124 -7.15 -23.01 6.74
N VAL A 125 -7.99 -22.04 6.38
CA VAL A 125 -9.21 -21.71 7.13
C VAL A 125 -10.10 -22.96 7.29
N LYS A 126 -10.34 -23.69 6.21
CA LYS A 126 -11.13 -24.91 6.20
C LYS A 126 -10.46 -26.05 6.99
N ARG A 127 -9.17 -26.32 6.71
CA ARG A 127 -8.42 -27.45 7.29
C ARG A 127 -8.28 -27.35 8.82
N PHE A 128 -8.09 -26.13 9.33
CA PHE A 128 -7.90 -25.89 10.76
C PHE A 128 -9.17 -25.39 11.47
N ASN A 129 -10.31 -25.39 10.77
CA ASN A 129 -11.59 -24.88 11.30
C ASN A 129 -11.45 -23.48 11.89
N ILE A 130 -10.73 -22.57 11.20
CA ILE A 130 -10.52 -21.20 11.65
C ILE A 130 -11.84 -20.43 11.51
N PRO A 131 -12.39 -19.87 12.63
CA PRO A 131 -13.74 -19.32 12.61
C PRO A 131 -13.87 -17.96 11.94
N LEU A 132 -12.77 -17.21 11.80
CA LEU A 132 -12.78 -15.83 11.31
C LEU A 132 -11.67 -15.61 10.27
N LEU A 133 -12.00 -14.84 9.22
CA LEU A 133 -11.03 -14.46 8.19
C LEU A 133 -10.97 -12.95 8.03
N HIS A 134 -9.78 -12.37 8.13
CA HIS A 134 -9.48 -10.98 7.79
C HIS A 134 -8.63 -10.95 6.51
N TYR A 135 -9.09 -10.23 5.52
CA TYR A 135 -8.46 -10.18 4.19
C TYR A 135 -8.11 -8.75 3.78
N VAL A 136 -6.86 -8.52 3.44
CA VAL A 136 -6.42 -7.24 2.87
C VAL A 136 -6.53 -7.30 1.36
N SER A 137 -7.51 -6.55 0.83
CA SER A 137 -7.77 -6.36 -0.59
C SER A 137 -7.17 -5.02 -1.06
N THR A 138 -7.81 -4.36 -2.01
CA THR A 138 -7.51 -3.00 -2.47
C THR A 138 -8.80 -2.30 -2.89
N ALA A 139 -8.87 -0.99 -2.75
CA ALA A 139 -9.98 -0.19 -3.28
C ALA A 139 -10.11 -0.33 -4.82
N TYR A 140 -9.01 -0.60 -5.48
CA TYR A 140 -8.95 -0.73 -6.94
C TYR A 140 -9.48 -2.05 -7.51
N VAL A 141 -10.08 -2.94 -6.68
CA VAL A 141 -10.98 -4.00 -7.17
C VAL A 141 -12.21 -3.39 -7.88
N ALA A 142 -12.47 -2.12 -7.67
CA ALA A 142 -13.48 -1.35 -8.41
C ALA A 142 -13.16 -1.23 -9.91
N GLY A 143 -11.91 -1.46 -10.33
CA GLY A 143 -11.48 -1.41 -11.73
C GLY A 143 -11.78 -0.07 -12.40
N THR A 144 -12.34 -0.10 -13.62
CA THR A 144 -12.71 1.08 -14.40
C THR A 144 -14.14 1.59 -14.12
N SER A 145 -14.64 1.39 -12.91
CA SER A 145 -15.96 1.88 -12.51
C SER A 145 -16.01 3.41 -12.47
N VAL A 146 -17.21 3.97 -12.60
CA VAL A 146 -17.47 5.41 -12.55
C VAL A 146 -18.56 5.70 -11.54
N GLY A 147 -18.42 6.81 -10.81
CA GLY A 147 -19.38 7.23 -9.78
C GLY A 147 -19.13 6.55 -8.43
N ARG A 148 -20.16 6.51 -7.59
CA ARG A 148 -20.05 5.96 -6.23
C ARG A 148 -20.00 4.44 -6.27
N VAL A 149 -18.98 3.87 -5.62
CA VAL A 149 -18.80 2.44 -5.39
C VAL A 149 -18.96 2.20 -3.90
N MET A 150 -19.97 1.40 -3.53
CA MET A 150 -20.25 1.05 -2.15
C MET A 150 -19.21 0.06 -1.62
N GLU A 151 -19.00 0.04 -0.30
CA GLU A 151 -18.02 -0.84 0.33
C GLU A 151 -18.32 -2.33 0.07
N ASP A 152 -19.59 -2.70 0.02
CA ASP A 152 -19.98 -4.09 -0.23
C ASP A 152 -20.14 -4.44 -1.71
N ASP A 153 -19.96 -3.48 -2.61
CA ASP A 153 -20.04 -3.73 -4.05
C ASP A 153 -18.81 -4.50 -4.58
N MET A 154 -19.07 -5.32 -5.59
CA MET A 154 -18.06 -5.99 -6.42
C MET A 154 -18.28 -5.60 -7.89
N PRO A 155 -17.99 -4.34 -8.27
CA PRO A 155 -18.24 -3.89 -9.64
C PRO A 155 -17.21 -4.52 -10.59
N ALA A 156 -17.65 -5.45 -11.41
CA ALA A 156 -16.82 -6.20 -12.36
C ALA A 156 -16.67 -5.46 -13.70
N LYS A 157 -16.15 -4.24 -13.70
CA LYS A 157 -15.97 -3.46 -14.94
C LYS A 157 -14.50 -3.25 -15.23
N GLY A 158 -13.90 -4.07 -16.09
CA GLY A 158 -12.53 -3.87 -16.56
C GLY A 158 -11.49 -3.76 -15.43
N PHE A 159 -10.24 -4.02 -15.74
CA PHE A 159 -9.12 -3.87 -14.80
C PHE A 159 -7.94 -3.26 -15.55
N ILE A 160 -7.20 -2.39 -14.88
CA ILE A 160 -6.03 -1.71 -15.46
C ILE A 160 -4.87 -2.69 -15.64
N ASN A 161 -4.73 -3.64 -14.71
CA ASN A 161 -3.60 -4.58 -14.69
C ASN A 161 -3.96 -5.93 -14.03
N SER A 162 -3.01 -6.87 -14.10
CA SER A 162 -3.14 -8.20 -13.48
C SER A 162 -3.30 -8.16 -11.95
N TYR A 163 -2.72 -7.14 -11.28
CA TYR A 163 -2.86 -6.98 -9.84
C TYR A 163 -4.33 -6.75 -9.44
N GLU A 164 -4.99 -5.75 -10.04
CA GLU A 164 -6.40 -5.46 -9.75
C GLU A 164 -7.29 -6.67 -10.02
N ARG A 165 -7.11 -7.29 -11.19
CA ARG A 165 -7.84 -8.49 -11.56
C ARG A 165 -7.64 -9.61 -10.55
N SER A 166 -6.40 -9.87 -10.14
CA SER A 166 -6.08 -10.92 -9.17
C SER A 166 -6.72 -10.67 -7.80
N LYS A 167 -6.70 -9.40 -7.34
CA LYS A 167 -7.32 -9.00 -6.06
C LYS A 167 -8.84 -9.10 -6.11
N PHE A 168 -9.45 -8.74 -7.24
CA PHE A 168 -10.89 -8.90 -7.46
C PHE A 168 -11.31 -10.38 -7.41
N ASP A 169 -10.65 -11.24 -8.21
CA ASP A 169 -10.97 -12.67 -8.26
C ASP A 169 -10.70 -13.37 -6.90
N ALA A 170 -9.64 -12.96 -6.19
CA ALA A 170 -9.34 -13.45 -4.85
C ALA A 170 -10.37 -12.99 -3.80
N GLU A 171 -10.80 -11.74 -3.84
CA GLU A 171 -11.84 -11.22 -2.94
C GLU A 171 -13.18 -11.94 -3.17
N LYS A 172 -13.52 -12.24 -4.42
CA LYS A 172 -14.70 -13.03 -4.72
C LYS A 172 -14.66 -14.40 -4.03
N LEU A 173 -13.53 -15.10 -4.07
CA LEU A 173 -13.36 -16.36 -3.33
C LEU A 173 -13.53 -16.19 -1.82
N VAL A 174 -13.03 -15.09 -1.25
CA VAL A 174 -13.21 -14.79 0.18
C VAL A 174 -14.68 -14.58 0.52
N ARG A 175 -15.44 -13.85 -0.28
CA ARG A 175 -16.87 -13.63 -0.07
C ARG A 175 -17.70 -14.94 -0.18
N GLU A 176 -17.26 -15.86 -1.01
CA GLU A 176 -17.91 -17.14 -1.26
C GLU A 176 -17.45 -18.26 -0.30
N CYS A 177 -16.50 -18.03 0.60
CA CYS A 177 -15.87 -19.08 1.40
C CYS A 177 -16.76 -19.67 2.52
N GLY A 178 -17.90 -19.06 2.83
CA GLY A 178 -18.82 -19.54 3.88
C GLY A 178 -18.35 -19.28 5.31
N VAL A 179 -17.22 -18.59 5.52
CA VAL A 179 -16.69 -18.23 6.83
C VAL A 179 -16.91 -16.74 7.09
N PRO A 180 -17.28 -16.32 8.32
CA PRO A 180 -17.32 -14.91 8.70
C PRO A 180 -16.01 -14.20 8.37
N HIS A 181 -16.10 -13.11 7.62
CA HIS A 181 -14.91 -12.40 7.13
C HIS A 181 -15.04 -10.89 7.25
N THR A 182 -13.90 -10.23 7.27
CA THR A 182 -13.75 -8.78 7.15
C THR A 182 -12.78 -8.48 6.02
N ILE A 183 -13.13 -7.57 5.13
CA ILE A 183 -12.33 -7.18 3.98
C ILE A 183 -11.89 -5.73 4.13
N TYR A 184 -10.58 -5.48 3.98
CA TYR A 184 -9.99 -4.15 4.03
C TYR A 184 -9.51 -3.77 2.62
N ARG A 185 -9.95 -2.63 2.11
CA ARG A 185 -9.63 -2.11 0.78
C ARG A 185 -8.88 -0.78 0.88
N PRO A 186 -7.57 -0.78 1.18
CA PRO A 186 -6.79 0.44 1.12
C PRO A 186 -6.65 0.94 -0.32
N SER A 187 -6.57 2.27 -0.49
CA SER A 187 -6.13 2.91 -1.72
C SER A 187 -4.60 2.96 -1.81
N ILE A 188 -4.01 3.88 -2.58
CA ILE A 188 -2.55 4.00 -2.70
C ILE A 188 -1.98 4.55 -1.39
N ILE A 189 -1.21 3.73 -0.70
CA ILE A 189 -0.63 4.07 0.60
C ILE A 189 0.55 5.02 0.42
N VAL A 190 0.52 6.11 1.18
CA VAL A 190 1.55 7.14 1.22
C VAL A 190 2.10 7.35 2.63
N GLY A 191 3.02 8.30 2.79
CA GLY A 191 3.67 8.60 4.05
C GLY A 191 2.73 8.97 5.20
N ARG A 192 3.24 8.95 6.43
CA ARG A 192 2.50 9.32 7.63
C ARG A 192 2.05 10.79 7.58
N LEU A 193 0.90 11.07 8.18
CA LEU A 193 0.38 12.43 8.31
C LEU A 193 1.33 13.37 9.07
N THR A 194 2.10 12.82 10.01
CA THR A 194 2.94 13.62 10.90
C THR A 194 4.26 14.09 10.29
N ASP A 195 4.86 13.32 9.38
CA ASP A 195 6.22 13.59 8.87
C ASP A 195 6.44 13.17 7.40
N GLY A 196 5.41 12.71 6.73
CA GLY A 196 5.48 12.29 5.33
C GLY A 196 6.31 11.04 5.04
N LYS A 197 6.91 10.40 6.05
CA LYS A 197 7.78 9.23 5.87
C LYS A 197 6.99 7.97 5.56
N LEU A 198 7.61 7.07 4.79
CA LEU A 198 7.10 5.74 4.49
C LEU A 198 8.23 4.72 4.55
N ARG A 199 8.07 3.66 5.33
CA ARG A 199 9.10 2.62 5.52
C ARG A 199 9.49 1.91 4.21
N LYS A 200 8.51 1.67 3.34
CA LYS A 200 8.69 1.03 2.02
C LYS A 200 7.95 1.83 0.95
N PRO A 201 8.61 2.82 0.33
CA PRO A 201 8.01 3.57 -0.77
C PRO A 201 7.68 2.66 -1.96
N LEU A 202 6.43 2.69 -2.44
CA LEU A 202 5.92 1.88 -3.54
C LEU A 202 5.04 2.73 -4.47
N ALA A 203 4.60 2.16 -5.57
CA ALA A 203 3.62 2.76 -6.48
C ALA A 203 3.95 4.20 -6.88
N PHE A 204 3.26 5.19 -6.31
CA PHE A 204 3.44 6.62 -6.63
C PHE A 204 4.89 7.10 -6.49
N TYR A 205 5.64 6.58 -5.53
CA TYR A 205 7.03 6.99 -5.28
C TYR A 205 7.98 6.69 -6.44
N ARG A 206 7.62 5.78 -7.35
CA ARG A 206 8.36 5.56 -8.62
C ARG A 206 8.39 6.81 -9.49
N ILE A 207 7.35 7.63 -9.43
CA ILE A 207 7.29 8.91 -10.15
C ILE A 207 8.30 9.87 -9.54
N LEU A 208 8.32 9.97 -8.20
CA LEU A 208 9.28 10.82 -7.48
C LEU A 208 10.72 10.39 -7.75
N GLU A 209 11.01 9.08 -7.67
CA GLU A 209 12.32 8.50 -7.98
C GLU A 209 12.80 8.95 -9.36
N PHE A 210 11.94 8.79 -10.37
CA PHE A 210 12.28 9.13 -11.73
C PHE A 210 12.53 10.62 -11.92
N LEU A 211 11.66 11.50 -11.40
CA LEU A 211 11.81 12.95 -11.50
C LEU A 211 13.07 13.44 -10.78
N GLY A 212 13.39 12.87 -9.62
CA GLY A 212 14.64 13.15 -8.92
C GLY A 212 15.88 12.76 -9.73
N ARG A 213 15.86 11.60 -10.39
CA ARG A 213 16.95 11.16 -11.29
C ARG A 213 17.12 12.08 -12.50
N VAL A 214 16.01 12.51 -13.11
CA VAL A 214 16.05 13.45 -14.25
C VAL A 214 16.67 14.77 -13.82
N LYS A 215 16.23 15.34 -12.69
CA LYS A 215 16.80 16.56 -12.13
C LYS A 215 18.29 16.39 -11.86
N LYS A 216 18.69 15.35 -11.14
CA LYS A 216 20.10 15.07 -10.80
C LYS A 216 20.97 15.02 -12.06
N ASN A 217 20.55 14.29 -13.09
CA ASN A 217 21.27 14.14 -14.34
C ASN A 217 21.43 15.48 -15.10
N ARG A 218 20.38 16.30 -15.12
CA ARG A 218 20.42 17.62 -15.78
C ARG A 218 21.37 18.57 -15.04
N CYS A 219 21.28 18.62 -13.71
CA CYS A 219 22.18 19.42 -12.88
C CYS A 219 23.64 19.00 -13.07
N MET A 220 23.93 17.71 -13.05
CA MET A 220 25.29 17.19 -13.29
C MET A 220 25.84 17.61 -14.66
N LYS A 221 25.04 17.52 -15.73
CA LYS A 221 25.44 17.94 -17.08
C LYS A 221 25.71 19.45 -17.15
N ALA A 222 24.99 20.24 -16.38
CA ALA A 222 25.13 21.69 -16.31
C ALA A 222 26.19 22.18 -15.31
N GLY A 223 26.82 21.27 -14.54
CA GLY A 223 27.76 21.65 -13.46
C GLY A 223 27.08 22.37 -12.28
N ILE A 224 25.79 22.12 -12.07
CA ILE A 224 24.97 22.74 -11.02
C ILE A 224 24.75 21.76 -9.88
N ASN A 225 24.73 22.26 -8.63
CA ASN A 225 24.38 21.46 -7.47
C ASN A 225 22.94 20.91 -7.65
N PRO A 226 22.68 19.56 -7.52
CA PRO A 226 21.36 18.98 -7.68
C PRO A 226 20.29 19.55 -6.73
N ALA A 227 20.65 20.08 -5.57
CA ALA A 227 19.73 20.73 -4.64
C ALA A 227 19.35 22.17 -5.04
N ALA A 228 20.08 22.78 -5.99
CA ALA A 228 19.79 24.12 -6.46
C ALA A 228 18.52 24.18 -7.32
N PRO A 229 17.88 25.35 -7.46
CA PRO A 229 16.84 25.56 -8.45
C PRO A 229 17.33 25.21 -9.87
N LEU A 230 16.50 24.50 -10.60
CA LEU A 230 16.78 24.17 -12.01
C LEU A 230 15.59 24.59 -12.87
N PRO A 231 15.76 25.49 -13.84
CA PRO A 231 14.75 25.72 -14.86
C PRO A 231 14.53 24.43 -15.67
N MET A 232 13.47 23.71 -15.35
CA MET A 232 13.18 22.42 -15.94
C MET A 232 11.72 22.36 -16.36
N THR A 233 11.44 22.59 -17.62
CA THR A 233 10.09 22.41 -18.16
C THR A 233 9.84 20.94 -18.37
N ILE A 234 8.86 20.40 -17.67
CA ILE A 234 8.31 19.05 -17.88
C ILE A 234 6.80 19.18 -17.83
N ARG A 235 6.17 18.89 -18.97
CA ARG A 235 4.72 18.90 -19.13
C ARG A 235 4.24 17.45 -19.15
N LEU A 236 3.40 17.11 -18.19
CA LEU A 236 2.76 15.79 -18.15
C LEU A 236 1.33 15.93 -18.68
N GLN A 237 0.98 15.12 -19.63
CA GLN A 237 -0.39 15.08 -20.14
C GLN A 237 -1.28 14.38 -19.12
N SER A 238 -2.08 15.15 -18.41
CA SER A 238 -3.11 14.68 -17.50
C SER A 238 -4.10 15.82 -17.28
N PRO A 239 -5.40 15.61 -17.44
CA PRO A 239 -6.38 16.62 -17.12
C PRO A 239 -6.17 17.19 -15.72
N THR A 240 -6.25 18.50 -15.57
CA THR A 240 -6.05 19.18 -14.28
C THR A 240 -7.12 18.81 -13.25
N SER A 241 -8.28 18.32 -13.69
CA SER A 241 -9.37 17.79 -12.88
C SER A 241 -9.14 16.37 -12.41
N ASP A 242 -8.15 15.67 -12.95
CA ASP A 242 -7.85 14.28 -12.58
C ASP A 242 -7.46 14.16 -11.12
N LYS A 243 -7.84 13.06 -10.51
CA LYS A 243 -7.72 12.83 -9.07
C LYS A 243 -7.23 11.41 -8.79
N ILE A 244 -6.56 11.26 -7.67
CA ILE A 244 -6.09 9.97 -7.17
C ILE A 244 -6.37 9.86 -5.68
N TYR A 245 -6.73 8.67 -5.21
CA TYR A 245 -6.90 8.42 -3.79
C TYR A 245 -5.59 7.94 -3.16
N PHE A 246 -5.00 8.81 -2.34
CA PHE A 246 -3.93 8.45 -1.43
C PHE A 246 -4.50 8.18 -0.03
N VAL A 247 -3.82 7.32 0.72
CA VAL A 247 -4.15 7.05 2.12
C VAL A 247 -2.87 7.01 2.96
N PRO A 248 -2.79 7.73 4.07
CA PRO A 248 -1.62 7.73 4.96
C PRO A 248 -1.45 6.39 5.65
N ILE A 249 -0.19 5.93 5.79
CA ILE A 249 0.10 4.62 6.40
C ILE A 249 -0.33 4.54 7.87
N ASP A 250 -0.19 5.60 8.64
CA ASP A 250 -0.63 5.68 10.04
C ASP A 250 -2.15 5.56 10.19
N TYR A 251 -2.92 6.12 9.26
CA TYR A 251 -4.36 5.88 9.20
C TYR A 251 -4.68 4.42 8.86
N VAL A 252 -4.03 3.84 7.84
CA VAL A 252 -4.21 2.41 7.47
C VAL A 252 -3.91 1.50 8.67
N GLN A 253 -2.81 1.75 9.36
CA GLN A 253 -2.39 1.04 10.57
C GLN A 253 -3.46 1.10 11.65
N LYS A 254 -3.90 2.31 12.00
CA LYS A 254 -4.91 2.55 13.04
C LYS A 254 -6.27 1.95 12.67
N ALA A 255 -6.72 2.16 11.43
CA ALA A 255 -8.01 1.68 10.97
C ALA A 255 -8.07 0.15 10.99
N ILE A 256 -7.13 -0.53 10.34
CA ILE A 256 -7.13 -2.00 10.27
C ILE A 256 -6.95 -2.62 11.66
N SER A 257 -5.99 -2.13 12.48
CA SER A 257 -5.77 -2.66 13.82
C SER A 257 -6.98 -2.49 14.74
N THR A 258 -7.77 -1.42 14.57
CA THR A 258 -8.99 -1.20 15.36
C THR A 258 -10.14 -2.09 14.86
N LEU A 259 -10.36 -2.13 13.54
CA LEU A 259 -11.44 -2.92 12.92
C LEU A 259 -11.22 -4.43 13.09
N PHE A 260 -9.97 -4.87 13.21
CA PHE A 260 -9.64 -6.29 13.42
C PHE A 260 -10.29 -6.86 14.69
N PHE A 261 -10.39 -6.08 15.76
CA PHE A 261 -10.99 -6.49 17.03
C PHE A 261 -12.50 -6.20 17.13
N LYS A 262 -13.11 -5.66 16.09
CA LYS A 262 -14.58 -5.50 16.01
C LYS A 262 -15.24 -6.85 15.67
N PRO A 263 -16.54 -7.02 16.00
CA PRO A 263 -17.27 -8.21 15.59
C PRO A 263 -17.24 -8.41 14.08
N VAL A 264 -16.86 -9.60 13.62
CA VAL A 264 -16.80 -9.95 12.21
C VAL A 264 -18.21 -10.29 11.71
N CYS A 265 -18.70 -9.54 10.71
CA CYS A 265 -20.08 -9.66 10.22
C CYS A 265 -20.19 -9.57 8.68
N GLY A 266 -19.14 -9.94 7.96
CA GLY A 266 -19.15 -9.90 6.48
C GLY A 266 -18.95 -8.50 5.90
N LYS A 267 -18.51 -7.51 6.69
CA LYS A 267 -18.29 -6.13 6.21
C LYS A 267 -17.02 -5.97 5.39
N THR A 268 -17.10 -5.07 4.45
CA THR A 268 -15.95 -4.54 3.71
C THR A 268 -15.72 -3.08 4.11
N TYR A 269 -14.46 -2.65 4.17
CA TYR A 269 -14.08 -1.29 4.55
C TYR A 269 -13.19 -0.65 3.48
N HIS A 270 -13.59 0.47 2.91
CA HIS A 270 -12.76 1.30 2.06
C HIS A 270 -11.81 2.15 2.92
N ILE A 271 -10.55 1.78 2.99
CA ILE A 271 -9.52 2.53 3.71
C ILE A 271 -8.88 3.53 2.74
N THR A 272 -9.62 4.58 2.37
CA THR A 272 -9.28 5.48 1.25
C THR A 272 -9.29 6.96 1.60
N GLY A 273 -9.95 7.36 2.69
CA GLY A 273 -10.26 8.76 2.98
C GLY A 273 -11.36 9.34 2.06
N ASP A 274 -11.82 10.54 2.40
CA ASP A 274 -12.94 11.20 1.73
C ASP A 274 -12.54 12.08 0.54
N SER A 275 -11.29 12.53 0.51
CA SER A 275 -10.84 13.58 -0.42
C SER A 275 -9.68 13.08 -1.27
N PRO A 276 -9.90 12.84 -2.57
CA PRO A 276 -8.81 12.54 -3.49
C PRO A 276 -7.93 13.78 -3.73
N VAL A 277 -6.67 13.53 -4.02
CA VAL A 277 -5.68 14.55 -4.39
C VAL A 277 -5.75 14.81 -5.89
N SER A 278 -5.72 16.09 -6.33
CA SER A 278 -5.68 16.41 -7.75
C SER A 278 -4.25 16.28 -8.32
N THR A 279 -4.17 16.02 -9.62
CA THR A 279 -2.88 15.99 -10.34
C THR A 279 -2.18 17.35 -10.30
N GLN A 280 -2.94 18.43 -10.26
CA GLN A 280 -2.41 19.79 -10.08
C GLN A 280 -1.71 19.96 -8.73
N MET A 281 -2.32 19.51 -7.62
CA MET A 281 -1.71 19.57 -6.29
C MET A 281 -0.41 18.76 -6.24
N ILE A 282 -0.39 17.59 -6.87
CA ILE A 282 0.82 16.75 -6.96
C ILE A 282 1.92 17.48 -7.73
N SER A 283 1.58 18.04 -8.89
CA SER A 283 2.51 18.79 -9.74
C SER A 283 3.11 19.97 -9.00
N GLU A 284 2.30 20.77 -8.31
CA GLU A 284 2.73 21.89 -7.49
C GLU A 284 3.69 21.44 -6.37
N ALA A 285 3.32 20.39 -5.64
CA ALA A 285 4.14 19.88 -4.56
C ALA A 285 5.50 19.36 -5.06
N VAL A 286 5.53 18.61 -6.16
CA VAL A 286 6.77 18.07 -6.73
C VAL A 286 7.66 19.21 -7.28
N SER A 287 7.06 20.15 -8.03
CA SER A 287 7.77 21.34 -8.55
C SER A 287 8.43 22.11 -7.43
N SER A 288 7.69 22.41 -6.37
CA SER A 288 8.19 23.11 -5.19
C SER A 288 9.32 22.35 -4.48
N THR A 289 9.12 21.04 -4.23
CA THR A 289 10.10 20.21 -3.49
C THR A 289 11.42 20.07 -4.28
N LEU A 290 11.32 19.86 -5.58
CA LEU A 290 12.50 19.76 -6.45
C LEU A 290 13.09 21.12 -6.86
N LYS A 291 12.45 22.24 -6.49
CA LYS A 291 12.81 23.57 -7.01
C LYS A 291 12.96 23.55 -8.54
N ALA A 292 12.01 22.89 -9.20
CA ALA A 292 11.98 22.71 -10.65
C ALA A 292 10.87 23.61 -11.21
N ASP A 293 11.22 24.78 -11.70
CA ASP A 293 10.27 25.69 -12.32
C ASP A 293 9.62 25.05 -13.54
N ASN A 294 8.32 25.16 -13.72
CA ASN A 294 7.58 24.62 -14.86
C ASN A 294 7.45 23.08 -14.95
N LEU A 295 7.43 22.37 -13.82
CA LEU A 295 6.89 21.02 -13.80
C LEU A 295 5.37 21.15 -13.66
N CYS A 296 4.62 20.84 -14.71
CA CYS A 296 3.17 21.07 -14.74
C CYS A 296 2.41 19.94 -15.42
N VAL A 297 1.12 19.83 -15.09
CA VAL A 297 0.17 18.98 -15.80
C VAL A 297 -0.62 19.82 -16.80
N MET A 298 -0.94 19.24 -17.95
CA MET A 298 -1.70 19.88 -19.03
C MET A 298 -2.66 18.88 -19.64
N ASP A 299 -3.82 19.36 -20.07
CA ASP A 299 -4.82 18.51 -20.74
C ASP A 299 -4.25 17.87 -22.01
N LYS A 300 -3.38 18.58 -22.70
CA LYS A 300 -2.73 18.10 -23.94
C LYS A 300 -1.30 18.66 -24.06
N VAL A 301 -0.39 17.81 -24.51
CA VAL A 301 0.99 18.17 -24.88
C VAL A 301 1.20 17.83 -26.36
N ASP A 302 1.17 18.83 -27.22
CA ASP A 302 1.23 18.62 -28.68
C ASP A 302 2.63 18.22 -29.16
N ASP A 303 3.69 18.85 -28.62
CA ASP A 303 5.09 18.63 -29.00
C ASP A 303 5.91 18.18 -27.79
N PRO A 304 5.81 16.91 -27.36
CA PRO A 304 6.54 16.43 -26.19
C PRO A 304 8.05 16.34 -26.46
N THR A 305 8.84 16.82 -25.53
CA THR A 305 10.30 16.65 -25.55
C THR A 305 10.71 15.19 -25.33
N PRO A 306 11.94 14.78 -25.69
CA PRO A 306 12.43 13.43 -25.41
C PRO A 306 12.32 13.02 -23.94
N ASP A 307 12.55 13.95 -23.00
CA ASP A 307 12.42 13.70 -21.57
C ASP A 307 10.95 13.51 -21.16
N GLU A 308 10.02 14.30 -21.70
CA GLU A 308 8.58 14.15 -21.45
C GLU A 308 8.05 12.82 -21.98
N LEU A 309 8.50 12.38 -23.16
CA LEU A 309 8.18 11.06 -23.71
C LEU A 309 8.72 9.93 -22.83
N LEU A 310 9.96 10.09 -22.35
CA LEU A 310 10.58 9.11 -21.46
C LEU A 310 9.81 9.02 -20.13
N ILE A 311 9.46 10.14 -19.52
CA ILE A 311 8.66 10.19 -18.29
C ILE A 311 7.31 9.51 -18.52
N THR A 312 6.58 9.90 -19.55
CA THR A 312 5.27 9.31 -19.87
C THR A 312 5.36 7.79 -20.05
N LYS A 313 6.44 7.29 -20.69
CA LYS A 313 6.68 5.85 -20.81
C LYS A 313 6.95 5.17 -19.45
N MET A 314 7.72 5.82 -18.59
CA MET A 314 8.12 5.26 -17.27
C MET A 314 6.97 5.22 -16.25
N ILE A 315 6.05 6.20 -16.32
CA ILE A 315 4.91 6.29 -15.41
C ILE A 315 3.60 5.78 -16.03
N GLY A 316 3.64 5.33 -17.29
CA GLY A 316 2.45 4.94 -18.07
C GLY A 316 1.55 3.93 -17.36
N ASP A 317 2.12 2.98 -16.64
CA ASP A 317 1.38 1.98 -15.86
C ASP A 317 0.61 2.58 -14.66
N LEU A 318 1.00 3.79 -14.21
CA LEU A 318 0.38 4.49 -13.08
C LEU A 318 -0.63 5.55 -13.53
N MET A 319 -0.51 6.04 -14.76
CA MET A 319 -1.38 7.12 -15.27
C MET A 319 -2.87 6.83 -15.17
N PRO A 320 -3.36 5.58 -15.42
CA PRO A 320 -4.78 5.28 -15.27
C PRO A 320 -5.34 5.49 -13.85
N TYR A 321 -4.50 5.45 -12.81
CA TYR A 321 -4.93 5.73 -11.43
C TYR A 321 -5.20 7.20 -11.17
N PHE A 322 -4.62 8.10 -11.95
CA PHE A 322 -4.84 9.54 -11.83
C PHE A 322 -6.13 10.00 -12.49
N THR A 323 -6.68 9.19 -13.40
CA THR A 323 -7.90 9.49 -14.14
C THR A 323 -9.14 8.85 -13.51
N THR A 324 -9.07 8.47 -12.23
CA THR A 324 -10.19 7.79 -11.58
C THR A 324 -11.41 8.71 -11.45
N GLN A 325 -12.56 8.18 -11.83
CA GLN A 325 -13.87 8.82 -11.63
C GLN A 325 -14.67 8.13 -10.53
N ILE A 326 -14.01 7.32 -9.73
CA ILE A 326 -14.63 6.59 -8.62
C ILE A 326 -14.77 7.52 -7.42
N ILE A 327 -15.89 7.39 -6.73
CA ILE A 327 -16.13 7.94 -5.38
C ILE A 327 -16.26 6.74 -4.46
N PHE A 328 -15.27 6.50 -3.62
CA PHE A 328 -15.32 5.40 -2.67
C PHE A 328 -16.27 5.73 -1.51
N ASP A 329 -17.28 4.90 -1.31
CA ASP A 329 -18.17 4.99 -0.16
C ASP A 329 -17.42 4.66 1.13
N GLN A 330 -17.80 5.28 2.26
CA GLN A 330 -17.16 5.13 3.57
C GLN A 330 -18.19 4.88 4.69
N THR A 331 -19.36 4.37 4.33
CA THR A 331 -20.46 4.17 5.28
C THR A 331 -20.09 3.20 6.40
N ASN A 332 -19.46 2.05 6.07
CA ASN A 332 -19.05 1.07 7.07
C ASN A 332 -17.88 1.59 7.93
N VAL A 333 -16.92 2.30 7.31
CA VAL A 333 -15.81 2.93 8.05
C VAL A 333 -16.35 3.92 9.08
N ARG A 334 -17.25 4.83 8.69
CA ARG A 334 -17.86 5.81 9.60
C ARG A 334 -18.66 5.15 10.72
N ALA A 335 -19.44 4.13 10.39
CA ALA A 335 -20.23 3.41 11.38
C ALA A 335 -19.40 2.73 12.46
N ASP A 336 -18.21 2.21 12.12
CA ASP A 336 -17.41 1.39 13.03
C ASP A 336 -16.20 2.12 13.62
N LEU A 337 -15.67 3.17 12.96
CA LEU A 337 -14.54 3.95 13.46
C LEU A 337 -14.92 5.36 13.94
N GLY A 338 -16.13 5.86 13.62
CA GLY A 338 -16.57 7.23 13.85
C GLY A 338 -16.15 8.18 12.71
N ASP A 339 -16.83 9.33 12.62
CA ASP A 339 -16.56 10.34 11.60
C ASP A 339 -15.17 10.98 11.79
N GLU A 340 -14.72 11.12 13.04
CA GLU A 340 -13.41 11.68 13.41
C GLU A 340 -12.24 10.84 12.87
N ALA A 341 -12.43 9.58 12.53
CA ALA A 341 -11.41 8.77 11.90
C ALA A 341 -11.02 9.27 10.49
N LEU A 342 -11.90 10.06 9.86
CA LEU A 342 -11.71 10.64 8.53
C LEU A 342 -11.37 12.14 8.55
N ASP A 343 -11.16 12.74 9.73
CA ASP A 343 -10.81 14.15 9.90
C ASP A 343 -9.35 14.45 9.54
N TRP A 344 -8.90 13.94 8.40
CA TRP A 344 -7.59 14.26 7.83
C TRP A 344 -7.72 14.60 6.35
N LYS A 345 -6.83 15.46 5.90
CA LYS A 345 -6.78 15.90 4.49
C LYS A 345 -5.35 15.88 3.99
N LEU A 346 -5.20 15.54 2.73
CA LEU A 346 -3.94 15.59 2.02
C LEU A 346 -3.93 16.83 1.13
N ASP A 347 -3.35 17.90 1.62
CA ASP A 347 -3.18 19.15 0.90
C ASP A 347 -1.77 19.24 0.25
N VAL A 348 -1.50 20.35 -0.40
CA VAL A 348 -0.22 20.60 -1.07
C VAL A 348 0.95 20.59 -0.07
N ASP A 349 0.74 21.08 1.16
CA ASP A 349 1.81 21.11 2.16
C ASP A 349 2.14 19.73 2.69
N PHE A 350 1.12 18.88 2.89
CA PHE A 350 1.36 17.44 3.16
C PHE A 350 2.15 16.79 2.02
N LEU A 351 1.77 17.03 0.77
CA LEU A 351 2.46 16.44 -0.38
C LEU A 351 3.90 16.92 -0.50
N LYS A 352 4.19 18.19 -0.19
CA LYS A 352 5.57 18.72 -0.10
C LYS A 352 6.37 18.01 0.99
N MET A 353 5.80 17.89 2.19
CA MET A 353 6.42 17.18 3.31
C MET A 353 6.72 15.72 2.95
N MET A 354 5.78 15.00 2.34
CA MET A 354 5.93 13.62 1.88
C MET A 354 7.03 13.49 0.81
N ASN A 355 7.02 14.37 -0.19
CA ASN A 355 8.04 14.38 -1.25
C ASN A 355 9.43 14.66 -0.68
N TYR A 356 9.53 15.63 0.24
CA TYR A 356 10.78 15.96 0.90
C TYR A 356 11.31 14.81 1.74
N ALA A 357 10.44 14.17 2.55
CA ALA A 357 10.81 13.00 3.35
C ALA A 357 11.32 11.85 2.47
N TYR A 358 10.65 11.59 1.36
CA TYR A 358 11.09 10.60 0.38
C TYR A 358 12.47 10.91 -0.20
N TYR A 359 12.69 12.13 -0.70
CA TYR A 359 13.97 12.48 -1.30
C TYR A 359 15.11 12.49 -0.27
N LYS A 360 14.86 12.92 0.96
CA LYS A 360 15.87 12.84 2.04
C LYS A 360 16.30 11.41 2.32
N GLN A 361 15.40 10.46 2.21
CA GLN A 361 15.68 9.04 2.43
C GLN A 361 16.39 8.41 1.22
N GLU A 362 15.90 8.64 0.00
CA GLU A 362 16.28 7.87 -1.19
C GLU A 362 17.26 8.62 -2.11
N ASN A 363 17.22 9.95 -2.15
CA ASN A 363 18.02 10.80 -3.03
C ASN A 363 18.34 12.14 -2.36
N PRO A 364 19.10 12.17 -1.25
CA PRO A 364 19.30 13.37 -0.44
C PRO A 364 19.93 14.54 -1.20
N ASP A 365 20.70 14.24 -2.26
CA ASP A 365 21.38 15.27 -3.06
C ASP A 365 20.43 16.20 -3.84
N VAL A 366 19.18 15.80 -4.10
CA VAL A 366 18.26 16.59 -4.96
C VAL A 366 17.42 17.60 -4.19
N VAL A 367 17.48 17.57 -2.86
CA VAL A 367 16.78 18.52 -1.98
C VAL A 367 17.76 19.17 -1.00
N ALA A 368 17.60 20.48 -0.77
CA ALA A 368 18.40 21.19 0.23
C ALA A 368 17.95 20.78 1.65
N ASP A 369 18.85 20.96 2.63
CA ASP A 369 18.45 20.97 4.05
C ASP A 369 17.53 22.17 4.31
N ILE A 370 16.43 21.91 5.00
CA ILE A 370 15.48 22.94 5.43
C ILE A 370 15.97 23.53 6.75
#